data_0d54b80fa3cd0d749e8852d37e4e7703
#
_entry.id   0d54b80fa3cd0d749e8852d37e4e7703
#
_cell.length_a   1.000
_cell.length_b   1.000
_cell.length_c   1.000
_cell.angle_alpha   90.00
_cell.angle_beta   90.00
_cell.angle_gamma   90.00
#
_symmetry.space_group_name_H-M   'P 1'
#
loop_
_entity.id
_entity.type
_entity.pdbx_description
1 polymer ?
#
loop_
_entity_poly.entity_id
_entity_poly.type
_entity_poly.pdbx_seq_one_letter_code
_entity_poly.pdbx_strand_id
1 'polypeptide(L)'
;MQPTKVLVIDDSKLIHTMFSAMFPKVPLVHAMDGMDALRRLGEHPEVDLIFLDINMPQMNGLELLDRLKADEVLARVPVVIVSTEGKEQDTVRGLQKGAAAYVKKPFRSEAVRELVGRLPEPALP
;
A
#
# COMPACT_ATOMS: atom_id res chain seq x y z
N MET A 1 1.42 -3.00 14.07
CA MET A 1 2.79 -2.63 13.68
C MET A 1 3.00 -1.12 13.81
N GLN A 2 4.24 -0.72 13.95
CA GLN A 2 4.63 0.69 13.87
C GLN A 2 5.56 0.84 12.67
N PRO A 3 5.05 1.32 11.53
CA PRO A 3 5.87 1.39 10.34
C PRO A 3 6.98 2.43 10.47
N THR A 4 8.13 2.15 9.87
CA THR A 4 9.29 3.06 9.89
C THR A 4 9.45 3.81 8.58
N LYS A 5 8.94 3.27 7.48
CA LYS A 5 8.92 3.94 6.18
C LYS A 5 7.80 3.36 5.33
N VAL A 6 6.94 4.21 4.82
CA VAL A 6 5.71 3.81 4.11
C VAL A 6 5.79 4.24 2.66
N LEU A 7 5.40 3.35 1.74
CA LEU A 7 5.22 3.70 0.34
C LEU A 7 3.72 3.84 0.06
N VAL A 8 3.34 4.98 -0.50
CA VAL A 8 1.96 5.24 -0.94
C VAL A 8 1.93 5.24 -2.47
N ILE A 9 1.11 4.37 -3.04
CA ILE A 9 0.97 4.19 -4.49
C ILE A 9 -0.44 4.58 -4.88
N ASP A 10 -0.59 5.71 -5.54
CA ASP A 10 -1.88 6.25 -5.94
C ASP A 10 -1.64 7.33 -7.00
N ASP A 11 -2.51 7.45 -8.00
CA ASP A 11 -2.38 8.48 -9.01
C ASP A 11 -2.99 9.83 -8.58
N SER A 12 -3.58 9.89 -7.39
CA SER A 12 -4.20 11.09 -6.83
C SER A 12 -3.25 11.82 -5.88
N LYS A 13 -2.87 13.03 -6.22
CA LYS A 13 -2.05 13.87 -5.34
C LYS A 13 -2.73 14.16 -4.02
N LEU A 14 -4.06 14.27 -4.03
CA LEU A 14 -4.82 14.50 -2.80
C LEU A 14 -4.62 13.36 -1.81
N ILE A 15 -4.64 12.12 -2.29
CA ILE A 15 -4.41 10.94 -1.44
C ILE A 15 -3.03 10.99 -0.81
N HIS A 16 -2.00 11.35 -1.58
CA HIS A 16 -0.65 11.50 -1.04
C HIS A 16 -0.59 12.54 0.08
N THR A 17 -1.25 13.67 -0.13
CA THR A 17 -1.34 14.74 0.89
C THR A 17 -2.04 14.23 2.15
N MET A 18 -3.13 13.48 1.99
CA MET A 18 -3.87 12.91 3.12
C MET A 18 -3.01 11.94 3.93
N PHE A 19 -2.26 11.07 3.26
CA PHE A 19 -1.37 10.13 3.94
C PHE A 19 -0.23 10.84 4.66
N SER A 20 0.33 11.90 4.07
CA SER A 20 1.36 12.70 4.73
C SER A 20 0.86 13.34 6.01
N ALA A 21 -0.37 13.86 6.00
CA ALA A 21 -0.98 14.44 7.19
C ALA A 21 -1.31 13.37 8.24
N MET A 22 -1.66 12.17 7.79
CA MET A 22 -2.06 11.06 8.65
C MET A 22 -0.88 10.47 9.42
N PHE A 23 0.31 10.45 8.82
CA PHE A 23 1.52 9.89 9.40
C PHE A 23 2.65 10.93 9.44
N PRO A 24 2.49 12.01 10.25
CA PRO A 24 3.44 13.13 10.20
C PRO A 24 4.84 12.79 10.71
N LYS A 25 4.98 11.69 11.46
CA LYS A 25 6.27 11.29 12.04
C LYS A 25 6.91 10.12 11.30
N VAL A 26 6.29 9.64 10.24
CA VAL A 26 6.80 8.50 9.46
C VAL A 26 7.23 8.99 8.08
N PRO A 27 8.47 8.71 7.65
CA PRO A 27 8.87 9.04 6.29
C PRO A 27 8.00 8.32 5.27
N LEU A 28 7.47 9.08 4.31
CA LEU A 28 6.66 8.52 3.23
C LEU A 28 7.43 8.60 1.92
N VAL A 29 7.31 7.55 1.13
CA VAL A 29 7.74 7.50 -0.26
C VAL A 29 6.49 7.50 -1.11
N HIS A 30 6.48 8.25 -2.20
CA HIS A 30 5.31 8.43 -3.05
C HIS A 30 5.56 7.88 -4.44
N ALA A 31 4.62 7.10 -4.96
CA ALA A 31 4.62 6.61 -6.32
C ALA A 31 3.25 6.88 -6.94
N MET A 32 3.24 7.25 -8.21
CA MET A 32 2.00 7.64 -8.90
C MET A 32 1.42 6.51 -9.73
N ASP A 33 2.17 5.46 -9.97
CA ASP A 33 1.72 4.27 -10.71
C ASP A 33 2.58 3.05 -10.33
N GLY A 34 2.24 1.89 -10.91
CA GLY A 34 2.92 0.64 -10.57
C GLY A 34 4.39 0.60 -10.98
N MET A 35 4.72 1.17 -12.12
CA MET A 35 6.12 1.19 -12.57
C MET A 35 6.97 2.11 -11.68
N ASP A 36 6.43 3.27 -11.33
CA ASP A 36 7.09 4.18 -10.40
C ASP A 36 7.27 3.53 -9.03
N ALA A 37 6.27 2.74 -8.59
CA ALA A 37 6.35 2.01 -7.33
C ALA A 37 7.53 1.02 -7.31
N LEU A 38 7.70 0.26 -8.40
CA LEU A 38 8.80 -0.70 -8.49
C LEU A 38 10.15 0.03 -8.44
N ARG A 39 10.27 1.16 -9.13
CA ARG A 39 11.48 1.98 -9.10
C ARG A 39 11.74 2.49 -7.69
N ARG A 40 10.71 3.02 -7.02
CA ARG A 40 10.84 3.54 -5.66
C ARG A 40 11.24 2.47 -4.65
N LEU A 41 10.70 1.27 -4.78
CA LEU A 41 11.08 0.16 -3.90
C LEU A 41 12.54 -0.24 -4.07
N GLY A 42 13.07 -0.15 -5.29
CA GLY A 42 14.49 -0.37 -5.53
C GLY A 42 15.37 0.67 -4.87
N GLU A 43 14.90 1.92 -4.81
CA GLU A 43 15.60 3.03 -4.16
C GLU A 43 15.45 3.03 -2.64
N HIS A 44 14.37 2.45 -2.14
CA HIS A 44 14.01 2.47 -0.71
C HIS A 44 13.71 1.06 -0.19
N PRO A 45 14.74 0.20 -0.08
CA PRO A 45 14.53 -1.18 0.37
C PRO A 45 14.06 -1.29 1.83
N GLU A 46 14.14 -0.22 2.60
CA GLU A 46 13.70 -0.17 3.99
C GLU A 46 12.20 0.06 4.17
N VAL A 47 11.44 0.23 3.07
CA VAL A 47 9.97 0.35 3.15
C VAL A 47 9.39 -0.91 3.81
N ASP A 48 8.58 -0.71 4.84
CA ASP A 48 7.99 -1.80 5.62
C ASP A 48 6.46 -1.82 5.60
N LEU A 49 5.84 -0.92 4.86
CA LEU A 49 4.38 -0.91 4.68
C LEU A 49 4.07 -0.23 3.34
N ILE A 50 3.12 -0.81 2.59
CA ILE A 50 2.69 -0.27 1.30
C ILE A 50 1.18 -0.04 1.33
N PHE A 51 0.75 1.16 0.94
CA PHE A 51 -0.65 1.45 0.61
C PHE A 51 -0.77 1.48 -0.91
N LEU A 52 -1.66 0.66 -1.44
CA LEU A 52 -1.78 0.42 -2.88
C LEU A 52 -3.19 0.68 -3.38
N ASP A 53 -3.34 1.70 -4.23
CA ASP A 53 -4.58 1.90 -4.98
C ASP A 53 -4.66 0.84 -6.08
N ILE A 54 -5.76 0.08 -6.11
CA ILE A 54 -5.94 -0.97 -7.12
C ILE A 54 -6.54 -0.45 -8.42
N ASN A 55 -6.88 0.83 -8.50
CA ASN A 55 -7.56 1.43 -9.65
C ASN A 55 -6.66 2.40 -10.42
N MET A 56 -5.45 1.97 -10.74
CA MET A 56 -4.49 2.81 -11.47
C MET A 56 -4.53 2.54 -12.97
N PRO A 57 -4.31 3.58 -13.81
CA PRO A 57 -4.53 3.46 -15.25
C PRO A 57 -3.49 2.64 -16.02
N GLN A 58 -2.22 2.59 -15.62
CA GLN A 58 -1.18 1.94 -16.42
C GLN A 58 -0.88 0.52 -15.99
N MET A 59 -0.45 0.32 -14.78
CA MET A 59 -0.33 -1.00 -14.19
C MET A 59 -1.33 -1.04 -13.05
N ASN A 60 -2.39 -1.83 -13.17
CA ASN A 60 -3.39 -1.88 -12.11
C ASN A 60 -2.77 -2.49 -10.84
N GLY A 61 -3.39 -2.20 -9.70
CA GLY A 61 -2.84 -2.62 -8.43
C GLY A 61 -2.73 -4.13 -8.26
N LEU A 62 -3.61 -4.90 -8.91
CA LEU A 62 -3.55 -6.36 -8.82
C LEU A 62 -2.33 -6.92 -9.52
N GLU A 63 -1.96 -6.36 -10.68
CA GLU A 63 -0.72 -6.75 -11.37
C GLU A 63 0.51 -6.42 -10.55
N LEU A 64 0.52 -5.23 -9.95
CA LEU A 64 1.62 -4.83 -9.08
C LEU A 64 1.73 -5.77 -7.88
N LEU A 65 0.59 -6.12 -7.27
CA LEU A 65 0.57 -7.03 -6.13
C LEU A 65 1.15 -8.40 -6.51
N ASP A 66 0.81 -8.91 -7.69
CA ASP A 66 1.39 -10.17 -8.18
C ASP A 66 2.91 -10.06 -8.27
N ARG A 67 3.42 -8.95 -8.80
CA ARG A 67 4.87 -8.75 -8.91
C ARG A 67 5.55 -8.64 -7.55
N LEU A 68 4.91 -7.96 -6.59
CA LEU A 68 5.44 -7.85 -5.23
C LEU A 68 5.50 -9.21 -4.56
N LYS A 69 4.47 -10.01 -4.71
CA LYS A 69 4.39 -11.34 -4.08
C LYS A 69 5.29 -12.37 -4.75
N ALA A 70 5.70 -12.14 -5.99
CA ALA A 70 6.66 -13.00 -6.67
C ALA A 70 8.12 -12.74 -6.26
N ASP A 71 8.40 -11.62 -5.63
CA ASP A 71 9.74 -11.26 -5.13
C ASP A 71 9.87 -11.71 -3.67
N GLU A 72 10.89 -12.50 -3.36
CA GLU A 72 11.08 -13.09 -2.03
C GLU A 72 11.20 -12.04 -0.93
N VAL A 73 11.86 -10.91 -1.21
CA VAL A 73 12.04 -9.86 -0.22
C VAL A 73 10.78 -9.01 -0.11
N LEU A 74 10.24 -8.56 -1.24
CA LEU A 74 9.08 -7.66 -1.27
C LEU A 74 7.80 -8.37 -0.81
N ALA A 75 7.70 -9.68 -0.98
CA ALA A 75 6.55 -10.46 -0.54
C ALA A 75 6.32 -10.39 0.98
N ARG A 76 7.34 -10.02 1.75
CA ARG A 76 7.25 -9.90 3.21
C ARG A 76 6.67 -8.56 3.67
N VAL A 77 6.65 -7.56 2.78
CA VAL A 77 6.13 -6.25 3.11
C VAL A 77 4.61 -6.28 3.07
N PRO A 78 3.92 -5.93 4.15
CA PRO A 78 2.46 -5.91 4.14
C PRO A 78 1.95 -4.83 3.19
N VAL A 79 0.91 -5.21 2.42
CA VAL A 79 0.25 -4.32 1.48
C VAL A 79 -1.18 -4.11 1.94
N VAL A 80 -1.57 -2.86 2.12
CA VAL A 80 -2.95 -2.46 2.40
C VAL A 80 -3.54 -1.89 1.12
N ILE A 81 -4.58 -2.55 0.62
CA ILE A 81 -5.28 -2.10 -0.58
C ILE A 81 -6.14 -0.88 -0.23
N VAL A 82 -6.09 0.12 -1.09
CA VAL A 82 -7.00 1.27 -1.02
C VAL A 82 -7.93 1.18 -2.23
N SER A 83 -9.24 1.09 -1.98
CA SER A 83 -10.22 0.84 -3.05
C SER A 83 -11.39 1.81 -2.96
N THR A 84 -12.07 2.03 -4.10
CA THR A 84 -13.27 2.83 -4.15
C THR A 84 -14.51 1.93 -4.10
N GLU A 85 -15.66 2.54 -3.82
CA GLU A 85 -16.95 1.84 -3.88
C GLU A 85 -17.16 1.23 -5.27
N GLY A 86 -17.75 0.04 -5.31
CA GLY A 86 -17.96 -0.68 -6.56
C GLY A 86 -16.79 -1.59 -6.96
N LYS A 87 -15.74 -1.65 -6.15
CA LYS A 87 -14.55 -2.46 -6.45
C LYS A 87 -14.36 -3.61 -5.46
N GLU A 88 -15.46 -4.11 -4.90
CA GLU A 88 -15.42 -5.18 -3.89
C GLU A 88 -14.79 -6.46 -4.43
N GLN A 89 -15.08 -6.82 -5.69
CA GLN A 89 -14.50 -8.03 -6.29
C GLN A 89 -12.99 -7.91 -6.44
N ASP A 90 -12.50 -6.74 -6.85
CA ASP A 90 -11.06 -6.49 -6.97
C ASP A 90 -10.39 -6.51 -5.61
N THR A 91 -11.07 -5.99 -4.58
CA THR A 91 -10.57 -6.03 -3.20
C THR A 91 -10.42 -7.48 -2.72
N VAL A 92 -11.43 -8.32 -2.97
CA VAL A 92 -11.36 -9.75 -2.62
C VAL A 92 -10.20 -10.43 -3.35
N ARG A 93 -10.03 -10.16 -4.65
CA ARG A 93 -8.91 -10.71 -5.42
C ARG A 93 -7.57 -10.29 -4.84
N GLY A 94 -7.45 -9.02 -4.43
CA GLY A 94 -6.22 -8.53 -3.79
C GLY A 94 -5.91 -9.25 -2.49
N LEU A 95 -6.91 -9.48 -1.67
CA LEU A 95 -6.74 -10.23 -0.42
C LEU A 95 -6.32 -11.67 -0.70
N GLN A 96 -6.92 -12.30 -1.71
CA GLN A 96 -6.56 -13.66 -2.14
C GLN A 96 -5.13 -13.72 -2.67
N LYS A 97 -4.62 -12.64 -3.24
CA LYS A 97 -3.25 -12.54 -3.74
C LYS A 97 -2.23 -12.21 -2.64
N GLY A 98 -2.69 -12.04 -1.41
CA GLY A 98 -1.79 -11.86 -0.28
C GLY A 98 -1.74 -10.47 0.33
N ALA A 99 -2.64 -9.55 -0.04
CA ALA A 99 -2.74 -8.28 0.66
C ALA A 99 -3.12 -8.52 2.12
N ALA A 100 -2.56 -7.72 3.02
CA ALA A 100 -2.77 -7.87 4.46
C ALA A 100 -4.13 -7.35 4.91
N ALA A 101 -4.64 -6.32 4.25
CA ALA A 101 -5.91 -5.67 4.60
C ALA A 101 -6.36 -4.74 3.48
N TYR A 102 -7.49 -4.10 3.67
CA TYR A 102 -7.97 -3.09 2.73
C TYR A 102 -8.61 -1.92 3.47
N VAL A 103 -8.67 -0.78 2.79
CA VAL A 103 -9.32 0.43 3.24
C VAL A 103 -10.17 0.96 2.09
N LYS A 104 -11.39 1.37 2.37
CA LYS A 104 -12.29 1.94 1.35
C LYS A 104 -12.19 3.47 1.33
N LYS A 105 -12.15 4.05 0.14
CA LYS A 105 -12.29 5.50 -0.05
C LYS A 105 -13.77 5.87 -0.02
N PRO A 106 -14.18 6.95 0.62
CA PRO A 106 -13.38 7.83 1.48
C PRO A 106 -13.11 7.15 2.83
N PHE A 107 -11.94 7.40 3.40
CA PHE A 107 -11.55 6.81 4.68
C PHE A 107 -11.30 7.89 5.73
N ARG A 108 -11.37 7.48 6.99
CA ARG A 108 -11.00 8.33 8.12
C ARG A 108 -9.58 8.03 8.53
N SER A 109 -8.82 9.08 8.85
CA SER A 109 -7.43 8.92 9.29
C SER A 109 -7.31 8.00 10.51
N GLU A 110 -8.23 8.14 11.48
CA GLU A 110 -8.21 7.29 12.67
C GLU A 110 -8.39 5.81 12.32
N ALA A 111 -9.29 5.52 11.38
CA ALA A 111 -9.55 4.13 10.96
C ALA A 111 -8.33 3.51 10.31
N VAL A 112 -7.62 4.28 9.48
CA VAL A 112 -6.40 3.80 8.82
C VAL A 112 -5.29 3.57 9.84
N ARG A 113 -5.07 4.52 10.76
CA ARG A 113 -4.06 4.37 11.81
C ARG A 113 -4.37 3.18 12.71
N GLU A 114 -5.63 2.98 13.07
CA GLU A 114 -6.02 1.83 13.89
C GLU A 114 -5.78 0.51 13.16
N LEU A 115 -6.12 0.46 11.86
CA LEU A 115 -5.85 -0.72 11.04
C LEU A 115 -4.37 -1.05 11.02
N VAL A 116 -3.52 -0.05 10.77
CA VAL A 116 -2.06 -0.23 10.75
C VAL A 116 -1.56 -0.73 12.10
N GLY A 117 -2.08 -0.19 13.20
CA GLY A 117 -1.70 -0.62 14.54
C GLY A 117 -2.01 -2.08 14.82
N ARG A 118 -2.99 -2.65 14.13
CA ARG A 118 -3.38 -4.07 14.29
C ARG A 118 -2.64 -5.02 13.36
N LEU A 119 -1.92 -4.50 12.35
CA LEU A 119 -1.18 -5.36 11.43
C LEU A 119 -0.02 -6.03 12.18
N PRO A 120 0.26 -7.32 11.88
CA PRO A 120 1.44 -7.97 12.45
C PRO A 120 2.71 -7.35 11.87
N GLU A 121 3.80 -7.46 12.63
CA GLU A 121 5.10 -7.03 12.12
C GLU A 121 5.49 -7.88 10.91
N PRO A 122 6.20 -7.29 9.91
CA PRO A 122 6.66 -8.06 8.76
C PRO A 122 7.55 -9.22 9.19
N ALA A 123 7.47 -10.33 8.44
CA ALA A 123 8.31 -11.49 8.69
C ALA A 123 9.78 -11.12 8.50
N LEU A 124 10.64 -11.59 9.41
CA LEU A 124 12.07 -11.38 9.30
C LEU A 124 12.65 -12.25 8.18
N PRO A 125 13.67 -11.77 7.47
CA PRO A 125 14.32 -12.57 6.43
C PRO A 125 15.06 -13.79 6.98
#